data_a366ac05499240f36522fd8229e798ef
#
_entry.id   a366ac05499240f36522fd8229e798ef
#
_cell.length_a   1.000
_cell.length_b   1.000
_cell.length_c   1.000
_cell.angle_alpha   90.00
_cell.angle_beta   90.00
_cell.angle_gamma   90.00
#
_symmetry.space_group_name_H-M   'P 1'
#
loop_
_entity.id
_entity.type
_entity.pdbx_description
1 polymer ?
#
loop_
_entity_poly.entity_id
_entity_poly.type
_entity_poly.pdbx_seq_one_letter_code
_entity_poly.pdbx_strand_id
1 'polypeptide(L)'
;MVVSQKTLIFAPKKGDTIMKTIDQILKIKAVVLYILKAFPEGVDYIHLFKVMYFAQQDQLKEYGLPIIYDTFVARKHGPVPALTYKVLRGIEGKADLSSPELKDFADSLNIAISQDGHQLVLASKNAECDMDELSVADVKMLDKWIEKCKDVESFDLSDKSHEDRAW
;
A
#
# COMPACT_ATOMS: atom_id res chain seq x y z
N MET A 1 21.91 16.32 -4.13
CA MET A 1 20.59 16.67 -4.69
C MET A 1 19.54 16.41 -3.64
N VAL A 2 19.03 17.46 -3.02
CA VAL A 2 17.98 17.35 -2.00
C VAL A 2 16.68 17.08 -2.74
N VAL A 3 16.18 15.84 -2.70
CA VAL A 3 14.84 15.53 -3.18
C VAL A 3 13.87 16.18 -2.19
N SER A 4 13.21 17.26 -2.62
CA SER A 4 12.12 17.86 -1.86
C SER A 4 11.09 16.79 -1.56
N GLN A 5 10.91 16.47 -0.28
CA GLN A 5 9.86 15.57 0.16
C GLN A 5 8.51 16.27 -0.04
N LYS A 6 7.97 16.21 -1.24
CA LYS A 6 6.57 16.56 -1.46
C LYS A 6 5.74 15.47 -0.80
N THR A 7 5.29 15.74 0.41
CA THR A 7 4.33 14.90 1.11
C THR A 7 3.00 15.07 0.42
N LEU A 8 2.53 14.02 -0.26
CA LEU A 8 1.16 13.94 -0.75
C LEU A 8 0.27 13.67 0.45
N ILE A 9 -0.17 14.76 1.11
CA ILE A 9 -0.84 14.68 2.39
C ILE A 9 -2.35 14.51 2.18
N PHE A 10 -2.87 13.35 2.55
CA PHE A 10 -4.21 13.23 3.10
C PHE A 10 -4.07 12.85 4.59
N ALA A 11 -3.53 13.78 5.38
CA ALA A 11 -3.46 13.62 6.82
C ALA A 11 -4.81 13.99 7.42
N PRO A 12 -5.38 13.17 8.32
CA PRO A 12 -6.52 13.59 9.13
C PRO A 12 -6.14 14.78 9.98
N LYS A 13 -7.05 15.75 10.11
CA LYS A 13 -6.85 16.93 10.97
C LYS A 13 -6.60 16.50 12.41
N LYS A 14 -5.64 17.15 13.08
CA LYS A 14 -5.34 16.97 14.51
C LYS A 14 -6.64 17.02 15.32
N GLY A 15 -7.02 15.93 15.97
CA GLY A 15 -8.18 15.85 16.86
C GLY A 15 -9.05 14.60 16.72
N ASP A 16 -8.90 13.85 15.64
CA ASP A 16 -9.69 12.64 15.38
C ASP A 16 -8.88 11.38 15.69
N THR A 17 -8.84 11.04 16.89
CA THR A 17 -7.99 10.14 17.65
C THR A 17 -8.15 8.62 17.31
N ILE A 18 -7.52 7.79 18.01
CA ILE A 18 -7.36 6.32 18.13
C ILE A 18 -8.36 5.43 17.34
N MET A 19 -9.66 5.72 17.29
CA MET A 19 -10.63 4.94 16.49
C MET A 19 -10.33 5.02 14.98
N LYS A 20 -9.93 6.19 14.46
CA LYS A 20 -9.55 6.37 13.06
C LYS A 20 -8.26 5.62 12.70
N THR A 21 -7.38 5.40 13.65
CA THR A 21 -6.14 4.64 13.42
C THR A 21 -6.45 3.14 13.22
N ILE A 22 -7.37 2.58 13.97
CA ILE A 22 -7.79 1.17 13.83
C ILE A 22 -8.49 0.98 12.47
N ASP A 23 -9.44 1.82 12.13
CA ASP A 23 -10.16 1.75 10.86
C ASP A 23 -9.20 1.90 9.68
N GLN A 24 -8.21 2.80 9.79
CA GLN A 24 -7.16 2.98 8.80
C GLN A 24 -6.32 1.70 8.62
N ILE A 25 -5.92 1.07 9.71
CA ILE A 25 -5.15 -0.18 9.70
C ILE A 25 -5.95 -1.31 9.05
N LEU A 26 -7.22 -1.47 9.41
CA LEU A 26 -8.10 -2.49 8.84
C LEU A 26 -8.28 -2.27 7.33
N LYS A 27 -8.46 -1.03 6.92
CA LYS A 27 -8.56 -0.67 5.51
C LYS A 27 -7.28 -0.97 4.73
N ILE A 28 -6.12 -0.59 5.26
CA ILE A 28 -4.82 -0.88 4.63
C ILE A 28 -4.62 -2.39 4.52
N LYS A 29 -4.92 -3.15 5.58
CA LYS A 29 -4.84 -4.60 5.59
C LYS A 29 -5.70 -5.21 4.47
N ALA A 30 -6.96 -4.79 4.36
CA ALA A 30 -7.87 -5.28 3.33
C ALA A 30 -7.33 -4.99 1.92
N VAL A 31 -6.84 -3.76 1.67
CA VAL A 31 -6.27 -3.37 0.37
C VAL A 31 -5.05 -4.21 0.03
N VAL A 32 -4.11 -4.36 0.96
CA VAL A 32 -2.88 -5.17 0.73
C VAL A 32 -3.25 -6.62 0.42
N LEU A 33 -4.09 -7.24 1.23
CA LEU A 33 -4.49 -8.64 1.02
C LEU A 33 -5.31 -8.83 -0.26
N TYR A 34 -6.14 -7.85 -0.62
CA TYR A 34 -6.88 -7.87 -1.89
C TYR A 34 -5.93 -7.90 -3.09
N ILE A 35 -4.90 -7.05 -3.08
CA ILE A 35 -3.89 -7.02 -4.14
C ILE A 35 -3.10 -8.34 -4.15
N LEU A 36 -2.61 -8.81 -3.01
CA LEU A 36 -1.80 -10.03 -2.93
C LEU A 36 -2.55 -11.28 -3.40
N LYS A 37 -3.87 -11.32 -3.24
CA LYS A 37 -4.71 -12.41 -3.76
C LYS A 37 -4.63 -12.54 -5.29
N ALA A 38 -4.39 -11.44 -5.99
CA ALA A 38 -4.22 -11.43 -7.45
C ALA A 38 -2.80 -11.87 -7.90
N PHE A 39 -1.86 -11.94 -6.96
CA PHE A 39 -0.46 -12.32 -7.19
C PHE A 39 -0.05 -13.50 -6.31
N PRO A 40 -0.55 -14.73 -6.60
CA PRO A 40 -0.29 -15.91 -5.74
C PRO A 40 1.20 -16.29 -5.65
N GLU A 41 2.00 -15.93 -6.65
CA GLU A 41 3.45 -16.15 -6.66
C GLU A 41 4.23 -15.04 -5.94
N GLY A 42 3.53 -14.08 -5.38
CA GLY A 42 4.10 -12.92 -4.73
C GLY A 42 4.26 -11.72 -5.66
N VAL A 43 4.44 -10.56 -5.06
CA VAL A 43 4.60 -9.28 -5.76
C VAL A 43 5.70 -8.47 -5.08
N ASP A 44 6.55 -7.81 -5.84
CA ASP A 44 7.56 -6.94 -5.29
C ASP A 44 6.97 -5.62 -4.73
N TYR A 45 7.75 -4.90 -3.94
CA TYR A 45 7.31 -3.65 -3.32
C TYR A 45 6.89 -2.59 -4.34
N ILE A 46 7.60 -2.49 -5.47
CA ILE A 46 7.31 -1.48 -6.48
C ILE A 46 5.92 -1.73 -7.06
N HIS A 47 5.62 -2.96 -7.48
CA HIS A 47 4.29 -3.34 -7.97
C HIS A 47 3.19 -3.08 -6.95
N LEU A 48 3.34 -3.59 -5.73
CA LEU A 48 2.34 -3.44 -4.69
C LEU A 48 2.02 -1.96 -4.45
N PHE A 49 3.04 -1.14 -4.26
CA PHE A 49 2.85 0.29 -3.96
C PHE A 49 2.33 1.09 -5.15
N LYS A 50 2.67 0.70 -6.38
CA LYS A 50 2.16 1.37 -7.57
C LYS A 50 0.69 1.05 -7.83
N VAL A 51 0.26 -0.19 -7.62
CA VAL A 51 -1.17 -0.53 -7.66
C VAL A 51 -1.94 0.30 -6.64
N MET A 52 -1.46 0.37 -5.39
CA MET A 52 -2.08 1.19 -4.35
C MET A 52 -2.14 2.67 -4.73
N TYR A 53 -1.03 3.22 -5.23
CA TYR A 53 -0.93 4.63 -5.60
C TYR A 53 -1.86 4.99 -6.76
N PHE A 54 -1.80 4.27 -7.86
CA PHE A 54 -2.61 4.59 -9.04
C PHE A 54 -4.11 4.38 -8.79
N ALA A 55 -4.48 3.33 -8.07
CA ALA A 55 -5.87 3.10 -7.67
C ALA A 55 -6.39 4.26 -6.83
N GLN A 56 -5.61 4.72 -5.86
CA GLN A 56 -5.95 5.87 -5.02
C GLN A 56 -6.08 7.17 -5.83
N GLN A 57 -5.16 7.43 -6.77
CA GLN A 57 -5.23 8.63 -7.61
C GLN A 57 -6.49 8.66 -8.46
N ASP A 58 -6.85 7.54 -9.07
CA ASP A 58 -8.07 7.45 -9.87
C ASP A 58 -9.33 7.58 -9.01
N GLN A 59 -9.34 6.98 -7.82
CA GLN A 59 -10.45 7.14 -6.88
C GLN A 59 -10.65 8.59 -6.44
N LEU A 60 -9.55 9.28 -6.13
CA LEU A 60 -9.59 10.70 -5.77
C LEU A 60 -10.12 11.56 -6.92
N LYS A 61 -9.70 11.27 -8.16
CA LYS A 61 -10.18 11.99 -9.35
C LYS A 61 -11.67 11.77 -9.60
N GLU A 62 -12.16 10.54 -9.41
CA GLU A 62 -13.53 10.17 -9.73
C GLU A 62 -14.52 10.48 -8.58
N TYR A 63 -14.12 10.24 -7.34
CA TYR A 63 -15.00 10.31 -6.17
C TYR A 63 -14.60 11.34 -5.12
N GLY A 64 -13.41 11.92 -5.20
CA GLY A 64 -12.92 12.90 -4.24
C GLY A 64 -12.54 12.32 -2.87
N LEU A 65 -12.49 10.99 -2.73
CA LEU A 65 -12.16 10.29 -1.49
C LEU A 65 -11.01 9.30 -1.73
N PRO A 66 -10.04 9.19 -0.80
CA PRO A 66 -8.97 8.20 -0.91
C PRO A 66 -9.49 6.78 -0.65
N ILE A 67 -8.76 5.77 -1.13
CA ILE A 67 -8.98 4.38 -0.74
C ILE A 67 -8.45 4.16 0.68
N ILE A 68 -7.22 4.59 0.93
CA ILE A 68 -6.56 4.49 2.23
C ILE A 68 -6.09 5.86 2.71
N TYR A 69 -6.02 6.03 4.03
CA TYR A 69 -5.48 7.23 4.69
C TYR A 69 -4.02 7.05 5.10
N ASP A 70 -3.22 6.37 4.26
CA ASP A 70 -1.77 6.33 4.40
C ASP A 70 -1.14 7.50 3.62
N THR A 71 -0.05 8.04 4.15
CA THR A 71 0.68 9.13 3.49
C THR A 71 1.62 8.55 2.43
N PHE A 72 1.41 8.90 1.18
CA PHE A 72 2.35 8.56 0.12
C PHE A 72 3.54 9.52 0.13
N VAL A 73 4.74 8.98 0.27
CA VAL A 73 6.00 9.73 0.32
C VAL A 73 6.79 9.48 -0.95
N ALA A 74 7.32 10.55 -1.54
CA ALA A 74 8.19 10.45 -2.71
C ALA A 74 9.51 9.74 -2.35
N ARG A 75 9.82 8.66 -3.06
CA ARG A 75 11.08 7.92 -2.95
C ARG A 75 11.70 7.69 -4.32
N LYS A 76 12.92 7.15 -4.37
CA LYS A 76 13.69 6.93 -5.61
C LYS A 76 12.88 6.24 -6.71
N HIS A 77 12.06 5.27 -6.37
CA HIS A 77 11.26 4.48 -7.31
C HIS A 77 9.77 4.87 -7.32
N GLY A 78 9.45 6.09 -6.95
CA GLY A 78 8.12 6.63 -6.97
C GLY A 78 7.43 6.71 -5.60
N PRO A 79 6.14 7.05 -5.56
CA PRO A 79 5.38 7.19 -4.34
C PRO A 79 5.23 5.87 -3.58
N VAL A 80 5.41 5.95 -2.27
CA VAL A 80 5.39 4.81 -1.34
C VAL A 80 4.48 5.14 -0.17
N PRO A 81 3.50 4.27 0.18
CA PRO A 81 2.67 4.47 1.37
C PRO A 81 3.51 4.24 2.63
N ALA A 82 3.70 5.30 3.42
CA ALA A 82 4.72 5.35 4.47
C ALA A 82 4.47 4.33 5.60
N LEU A 83 3.24 4.22 6.09
CA LEU A 83 2.87 3.28 7.15
C LEU A 83 2.96 1.84 6.64
N THR A 84 2.38 1.57 5.49
CA THR A 84 2.43 0.24 4.86
C THR A 84 3.88 -0.19 4.63
N TYR A 85 4.72 0.67 4.08
CA TYR A 85 6.15 0.40 3.88
C TYR A 85 6.87 0.08 5.18
N LYS A 86 6.64 0.87 6.23
CA LYS A 86 7.26 0.64 7.55
C LYS A 86 6.89 -0.73 8.10
N VAL A 87 5.64 -1.11 8.01
CA VAL A 87 5.14 -2.40 8.49
C VAL A 87 5.76 -3.56 7.70
N LEU A 88 5.79 -3.49 6.37
CA LEU A 88 6.43 -4.50 5.54
C LEU A 88 7.92 -4.64 5.84
N ARG A 89 8.64 -3.53 6.04
CA ARG A 89 10.04 -3.55 6.44
C ARG A 89 10.24 -4.14 7.84
N GLY A 90 9.29 -3.95 8.74
CA GLY A 90 9.27 -4.60 10.06
C GLY A 90 9.09 -6.11 9.97
N ILE A 91 8.20 -6.59 9.11
CA ILE A 91 8.00 -8.02 8.83
C ILE A 91 9.27 -8.63 8.22
N GLU A 92 9.96 -7.89 7.35
CA GLU A 92 11.25 -8.29 6.77
C GLU A 92 12.40 -8.30 7.79
N GLY A 93 12.21 -7.74 8.99
CA GLY A 93 13.22 -7.61 10.02
C GLY A 93 14.18 -6.42 9.83
N LYS A 94 13.84 -5.48 8.95
CA LYS A 94 14.67 -4.31 8.58
C LYS A 94 14.16 -2.97 9.11
N ALA A 95 13.10 -2.97 9.89
CA ALA A 95 12.59 -1.80 10.59
C ALA A 95 12.12 -2.18 12.00
N ASP A 96 12.27 -1.24 12.92
CA ASP A 96 11.78 -1.41 14.28
C ASP A 96 10.28 -1.10 14.35
N LEU A 97 9.50 -2.09 14.81
CA LEU A 97 8.08 -1.93 15.14
C LEU A 97 7.95 -1.77 16.66
N SER A 98 8.40 -0.62 17.18
CA SER A 98 8.44 -0.35 18.60
C SER A 98 7.06 -0.20 19.27
N SER A 99 6.04 0.13 18.49
CA SER A 99 4.67 0.27 18.99
C SER A 99 3.96 -1.09 18.99
N PRO A 100 3.26 -1.46 20.08
CA PRO A 100 2.45 -2.67 20.12
C PRO A 100 1.43 -2.73 18.97
N GLU A 101 0.79 -1.61 18.63
CA GLU A 101 -0.21 -1.52 17.57
C GLU A 101 0.39 -1.86 16.19
N LEU A 102 1.63 -1.43 15.93
CA LEU A 102 2.32 -1.76 14.68
C LEU A 102 2.73 -3.23 14.62
N LYS A 103 3.11 -3.83 15.76
CA LYS A 103 3.38 -5.27 15.83
C LYS A 103 2.11 -6.07 15.58
N ASP A 104 1.03 -5.72 16.25
CA ASP A 104 -0.27 -6.38 16.08
C ASP A 104 -0.75 -6.26 14.63
N PHE A 105 -0.55 -5.11 14.01
CA PHE A 105 -0.85 -4.90 12.60
C PHE A 105 -0.01 -5.81 11.71
N ALA A 106 1.29 -5.83 11.90
CA ALA A 106 2.21 -6.67 11.13
C ALA A 106 1.84 -8.16 11.25
N ASP A 107 1.59 -8.63 12.46
CA ASP A 107 1.21 -10.03 12.73
C ASP A 107 -0.15 -10.36 12.10
N SER A 108 -1.10 -9.43 12.13
CA SER A 108 -2.44 -9.62 11.60
C SER A 108 -2.49 -9.69 10.07
N LEU A 109 -1.49 -9.18 9.35
CA LEU A 109 -1.43 -9.21 7.90
C LEU A 109 -1.30 -10.64 7.35
N ASN A 110 -0.74 -11.56 8.12
CA ASN A 110 -0.54 -12.95 7.67
C ASN A 110 0.19 -13.03 6.32
N ILE A 111 1.26 -12.28 6.19
CA ILE A 111 2.10 -12.24 4.98
C ILE A 111 3.52 -12.68 5.30
N ALA A 112 4.23 -13.09 4.27
CA ALA A 112 5.65 -13.37 4.32
C ALA A 112 6.38 -12.54 3.24
N ILE A 113 7.66 -12.27 3.47
CA ILE A 113 8.51 -11.59 2.49
C ILE A 113 9.67 -12.52 2.17
N SER A 114 9.89 -12.78 0.88
CA SER A 114 10.94 -13.67 0.43
C SER A 114 12.32 -13.12 0.82
N GLN A 115 13.23 -14.03 1.20
CA GLN A 115 14.60 -13.70 1.61
C GLN A 115 15.62 -13.95 0.49
N ASP A 116 15.17 -14.22 -0.72
CA ASP A 116 15.98 -14.55 -1.89
C ASP A 116 16.57 -13.33 -2.63
N GLY A 117 16.40 -12.13 -2.07
CA GLY A 117 16.83 -10.86 -2.68
C GLY A 117 15.80 -10.21 -3.59
N HIS A 118 14.73 -10.90 -3.95
CA HIS A 118 13.65 -10.34 -4.77
C HIS A 118 12.61 -9.57 -3.94
N GLN A 119 12.58 -9.79 -2.63
CA GLN A 119 11.66 -9.12 -1.69
C GLN A 119 10.19 -9.25 -2.11
N LEU A 120 9.79 -10.44 -2.54
CA LEU A 120 8.41 -10.72 -2.91
C LEU A 120 7.53 -10.81 -1.66
N VAL A 121 6.44 -10.07 -1.67
CA VAL A 121 5.40 -10.10 -0.64
C VAL A 121 4.37 -11.14 -1.03
N LEU A 122 4.12 -12.10 -0.14
CA LEU A 122 3.19 -13.19 -0.34
C LEU A 122 2.18 -13.25 0.79
N ALA A 123 0.91 -13.43 0.44
CA ALA A 123 -0.10 -13.76 1.44
C ALA A 123 0.03 -15.23 1.87
N SER A 124 -0.10 -15.48 3.16
CA SER A 124 -0.20 -16.85 3.68
C SER A 124 -1.50 -17.53 3.17
N LYS A 125 -1.50 -18.85 3.11
CA LYS A 125 -2.69 -19.61 2.65
C LYS A 125 -3.96 -19.32 3.44
N ASN A 126 -3.79 -18.93 4.71
CA ASN A 126 -4.90 -18.60 5.63
C ASN A 126 -5.15 -17.10 5.74
N ALA A 127 -4.50 -16.28 4.93
CA ALA A 127 -4.74 -14.84 4.91
C ALA A 127 -6.08 -14.57 4.23
N GLU A 128 -6.98 -13.91 4.95
CA GLU A 128 -8.31 -13.55 4.45
C GLU A 128 -8.42 -12.03 4.32
N CYS A 129 -8.87 -11.58 3.15
CA CYS A 129 -9.22 -10.18 2.93
C CYS A 129 -10.63 -9.94 3.47
N ASP A 130 -10.76 -9.02 4.42
CA ASP A 130 -12.06 -8.56 4.88
C ASP A 130 -12.69 -7.63 3.82
N MET A 131 -13.64 -8.17 3.08
CA MET A 131 -14.32 -7.44 2.01
C MET A 131 -15.27 -6.36 2.52
N ASP A 132 -15.68 -6.41 3.79
CA ASP A 132 -16.54 -5.39 4.40
C ASP A 132 -15.78 -4.05 4.56
N GLU A 133 -14.45 -4.10 4.58
CA GLU A 133 -13.60 -2.91 4.60
C GLU A 133 -13.46 -2.22 3.23
N LEU A 134 -13.88 -2.86 2.13
CA LEU A 134 -13.73 -2.35 0.78
C LEU A 134 -15.08 -1.94 0.18
N SER A 135 -15.18 -0.67 -0.24
CA SER A 135 -16.34 -0.22 -1.01
C SER A 135 -16.31 -0.77 -2.44
N VAL A 136 -17.47 -0.74 -3.11
CA VAL A 136 -17.56 -1.09 -4.54
C VAL A 136 -16.61 -0.23 -5.39
N ALA A 137 -16.46 1.05 -5.04
CA ALA A 137 -15.55 1.96 -5.73
C ALA A 137 -14.08 1.55 -5.52
N ASP A 138 -13.70 1.16 -4.29
CA ASP A 138 -12.34 0.68 -3.99
C ASP A 138 -12.01 -0.55 -4.84
N VAL A 139 -12.88 -1.54 -4.83
CA VAL A 139 -12.71 -2.77 -5.61
C VAL A 139 -12.56 -2.46 -7.11
N LYS A 140 -13.41 -1.62 -7.65
CA LYS A 140 -13.34 -1.18 -9.06
C LYS A 140 -11.96 -0.60 -9.41
N MET A 141 -11.43 0.28 -8.56
CA MET A 141 -10.14 0.92 -8.82
C MET A 141 -8.96 -0.04 -8.62
N LEU A 142 -9.03 -0.89 -7.60
CA LEU A 142 -8.01 -1.93 -7.36
C LEU A 142 -7.96 -2.92 -8.52
N ASP A 143 -9.09 -3.45 -8.96
CA ASP A 143 -9.14 -4.38 -10.10
C ASP A 143 -8.58 -3.77 -11.37
N LYS A 144 -8.94 -2.52 -11.67
CA LYS A 144 -8.42 -1.78 -12.81
C LYS A 144 -6.89 -1.72 -12.82
N TRP A 145 -6.28 -1.40 -11.68
CA TRP A 145 -4.84 -1.20 -11.61
C TRP A 145 -4.07 -2.50 -11.37
N ILE A 146 -4.65 -3.49 -10.71
CA ILE A 146 -4.11 -4.85 -10.67
C ILE A 146 -3.95 -5.37 -12.11
N GLU A 147 -4.99 -5.28 -12.93
CA GLU A 147 -4.95 -5.75 -14.31
C GLU A 147 -3.94 -4.98 -15.15
N LYS A 148 -3.91 -3.64 -15.01
CA LYS A 148 -2.94 -2.80 -15.76
C LYS A 148 -1.49 -3.02 -15.37
N CYS A 149 -1.21 -3.39 -14.12
CA CYS A 149 0.14 -3.56 -13.61
C CYS A 149 0.64 -4.99 -13.71
N LYS A 150 -0.25 -5.95 -13.94
CA LYS A 150 0.04 -7.39 -13.84
C LYS A 150 1.20 -7.85 -14.71
N ASP A 151 1.28 -7.35 -15.94
CA ASP A 151 2.27 -7.75 -16.93
C ASP A 151 3.30 -6.65 -17.23
N VAL A 152 3.38 -5.63 -16.39
CA VAL A 152 4.30 -4.49 -16.56
C VAL A 152 5.51 -4.67 -15.65
N GLU A 153 6.71 -4.47 -16.16
CA GLU A 153 7.93 -4.50 -15.37
C GLU A 153 7.93 -3.41 -14.27
N SER A 154 8.48 -3.73 -13.10
CA SER A 154 8.47 -2.85 -11.92
C SER A 154 9.09 -1.48 -12.19
N PHE A 155 10.16 -1.41 -13.00
CA PHE A 155 10.82 -0.15 -13.33
C PHE A 155 9.98 0.72 -14.27
N ASP A 156 9.26 0.12 -15.21
CA ASP A 156 8.34 0.85 -16.10
C ASP A 156 7.17 1.46 -15.30
N LEU A 157 6.70 0.75 -14.26
CA LEU A 157 5.71 1.29 -13.31
C LEU A 157 6.27 2.44 -12.49
N SER A 158 7.54 2.36 -12.11
CA SER A 158 8.24 3.45 -11.42
C SER A 158 8.29 4.70 -12.31
N ASP A 159 8.74 4.57 -13.55
CA ASP A 159 8.84 5.67 -14.50
C ASP A 159 7.47 6.32 -14.75
N LYS A 160 6.44 5.50 -14.97
CA LYS A 160 5.06 5.98 -15.13
C LYS A 160 4.57 6.79 -13.92
N SER A 161 4.95 6.41 -12.71
CA SER A 161 4.56 7.16 -11.52
C SER A 161 5.23 8.53 -11.42
N HIS A 162 6.40 8.71 -12.02
CA HIS A 162 7.12 9.99 -12.08
C HIS A 162 6.49 10.98 -13.08
N GLU A 163 5.68 10.52 -14.02
CA GLU A 163 4.94 11.38 -14.95
C GLU A 163 3.72 12.06 -14.29
N ASP A 164 3.31 11.60 -13.13
CA ASP A 164 2.18 12.19 -12.41
C ASP A 164 2.57 13.57 -11.86
N ARG A 165 1.71 14.57 -12.07
CA ARG A 165 1.91 15.94 -11.56
C ARG A 165 1.94 16.04 -10.04
N ALA A 166 1.43 15.02 -9.33
CA ALA A 166 1.47 14.94 -7.87
C ALA A 166 2.84 14.49 -7.32
N TRP A 167 3.73 14.04 -8.20
CA TRP A 167 5.07 13.57 -7.87
C TRP A 167 6.07 14.70 -7.59
#